data_d3c48eeb1d14211ea2234dcc0a7baf1b
#
_entry.id   d3c48eeb1d14211ea2234dcc0a7baf1b
#
_cell.length_a   1.000
_cell.length_b   1.000
_cell.length_c   1.000
_cell.angle_alpha   90.00
_cell.angle_beta   90.00
_cell.angle_gamma   90.00
#
_symmetry.space_group_name_H-M   'P 1'
#
loop_
_entity.id
_entity.type
_entity.pdbx_description
1 polymer ?
#
loop_
_entity_poly.entity_id
_entity_poly.type
_entity_poly.pdbx_seq_one_letter_code
_entity_poly.pdbx_strand_id
1 'polypeptide(L)'
;MTLDPVHYDGIATLAERIRHDTDPDEQRDVAENVWENALDPLYGDDGAVLEPVDGQARRTGPIDELALQPQIFESVHGVDSGTINPTTFKNGLLVDLAQAAMSATPSSLDVHRNRTYIMTVYSNDVSVDHGMEDWTEFDDGYGRARVVHTSDLARDQERVVHGLALYLAESHHALNNADIVDDLLVLDGPLYPKQTVHWLDRHGTLADLVSEDDLVEAVVANYLHLVERFVDRGVPLVGFVKSPQSQALIRTLRDRGLPTPWATDAAFFARVLERREREGDTDARVRDELTWTNWFRSRLGADGVFGGADQEVGVDRGLAQSAYEVVFFVIYDPRTDLLFKVELPAAFAEREEVRRAIERWAVGEVAAQRGPPLPVAKADELARIDRGQKRELTRRLERGFDTDVDTNYDRERWGI
;
A
#
# COMPACT_ATOMS: atom_id res chain seq x y z
N MET A 1 25.83 16.05 -13.81
CA MET A 1 26.24 15.82 -15.22
C MET A 1 24.98 15.50 -15.99
N THR A 2 24.63 16.33 -16.93
CA THR A 2 23.58 16.04 -17.91
C THR A 2 24.17 15.08 -18.93
N LEU A 3 23.42 14.03 -19.29
CA LEU A 3 23.79 13.16 -20.40
C LEU A 3 23.92 14.02 -21.68
N ASP A 4 25.01 13.84 -22.43
CA ASP A 4 25.21 14.47 -23.72
C ASP A 4 24.14 13.92 -24.71
N PRO A 5 23.58 14.74 -25.63
CA PRO A 5 22.63 14.28 -26.64
C PRO A 5 23.08 13.03 -27.42
N VAL A 6 24.38 12.92 -27.71
CA VAL A 6 24.96 11.71 -28.38
C VAL A 6 24.75 10.44 -27.55
N HIS A 7 24.72 10.54 -26.23
CA HIS A 7 24.45 9.37 -25.37
C HIS A 7 22.99 8.95 -25.40
N TYR A 8 22.06 9.90 -25.54
CA TYR A 8 20.63 9.57 -25.73
C TYR A 8 20.41 8.78 -27.03
N ASP A 9 21.05 9.21 -28.13
CA ASP A 9 20.96 8.52 -29.43
C ASP A 9 21.58 7.11 -29.34
N GLY A 10 22.70 6.96 -28.64
CA GLY A 10 23.31 5.66 -28.39
C GLY A 10 22.43 4.71 -27.59
N ILE A 11 21.77 5.21 -26.55
CA ILE A 11 20.83 4.44 -25.71
C ILE A 11 19.59 4.07 -26.53
N ALA A 12 19.04 5.01 -27.33
CA ALA A 12 17.91 4.73 -28.22
C ALA A 12 18.25 3.64 -29.23
N THR A 13 19.45 3.66 -29.81
CA THR A 13 19.92 2.61 -30.72
C THR A 13 20.05 1.24 -30.02
N LEU A 14 20.39 1.21 -28.73
CA LEU A 14 20.37 -0.05 -27.96
C LEU A 14 18.93 -0.54 -27.77
N ALA A 15 17.99 0.36 -27.49
CA ALA A 15 16.57 0.02 -27.36
C ALA A 15 15.99 -0.56 -28.67
N GLU A 16 16.40 -0.02 -29.84
CA GLU A 16 16.01 -0.55 -31.16
C GLU A 16 16.51 -1.98 -31.41
N ARG A 17 17.59 -2.39 -30.76
CA ARG A 17 18.11 -3.77 -30.83
C ARG A 17 17.33 -4.75 -29.96
N ILE A 18 16.61 -4.25 -28.96
CA ILE A 18 15.75 -5.05 -28.10
C ILE A 18 14.39 -5.14 -28.82
N ARG A 19 14.32 -5.99 -29.81
CA ARG A 19 13.04 -6.27 -30.48
C ARG A 19 12.21 -7.15 -29.56
N HIS A 20 11.22 -6.57 -28.95
CA HIS A 20 10.12 -7.30 -28.35
C HIS A 20 9.02 -7.37 -29.43
N ASP A 21 8.92 -8.52 -30.06
CA ASP A 21 7.96 -8.76 -31.14
C ASP A 21 6.58 -9.06 -30.52
N THR A 22 5.98 -8.05 -29.89
CA THR A 22 4.63 -8.15 -29.32
C THR A 22 3.70 -7.19 -30.03
N ASP A 23 2.74 -7.77 -30.71
CA ASP A 23 1.59 -7.04 -31.21
C ASP A 23 0.70 -6.61 -30.04
N PRO A 24 0.45 -5.30 -29.82
CA PRO A 24 -0.47 -4.84 -28.80
C PRO A 24 -1.89 -5.40 -28.93
N ASP A 25 -2.34 -5.71 -30.13
CA ASP A 25 -3.65 -6.30 -30.40
C ASP A 25 -3.66 -7.77 -29.97
N GLU A 26 -2.59 -8.53 -30.23
CA GLU A 26 -2.45 -9.90 -29.75
C GLU A 26 -2.44 -9.96 -28.21
N GLN A 27 -1.76 -9.02 -27.55
CA GLN A 27 -1.79 -8.95 -26.08
C GLN A 27 -3.19 -8.69 -25.53
N ARG A 28 -4.00 -7.91 -26.23
CA ARG A 28 -5.38 -7.62 -25.83
C ARG A 28 -6.26 -8.85 -26.01
N ASP A 29 -6.13 -9.55 -27.13
CA ASP A 29 -6.86 -10.78 -27.40
C ASP A 29 -6.53 -11.85 -26.34
N VAL A 30 -5.26 -11.96 -25.96
CA VAL A 30 -4.83 -12.85 -24.85
C VAL A 30 -5.44 -12.40 -23.53
N ALA A 31 -5.47 -11.10 -23.23
CA ALA A 31 -6.06 -10.59 -22.00
C ALA A 31 -7.57 -10.87 -21.92
N GLU A 32 -8.27 -10.67 -23.03
CA GLU A 32 -9.70 -10.96 -23.14
C GLU A 32 -9.98 -12.46 -22.97
N ASN A 33 -9.19 -13.31 -23.60
CA ASN A 33 -9.31 -14.75 -23.45
C ASN A 33 -9.10 -15.21 -21.98
N VAL A 34 -8.06 -14.69 -21.31
CA VAL A 34 -7.80 -14.98 -19.90
C VAL A 34 -8.94 -14.47 -19.02
N TRP A 35 -9.42 -13.25 -19.29
CA TRP A 35 -10.57 -12.70 -18.58
C TRP A 35 -11.80 -13.58 -18.71
N GLU A 36 -12.19 -13.96 -19.91
CA GLU A 36 -13.42 -14.71 -20.17
C GLU A 36 -13.38 -16.17 -19.70
N ASN A 37 -12.19 -16.81 -19.71
CA ASN A 37 -12.11 -18.26 -19.57
C ASN A 37 -11.30 -18.74 -18.36
N ALA A 38 -10.59 -17.87 -17.64
CA ALA A 38 -9.68 -18.31 -16.59
C ALA A 38 -9.97 -17.73 -15.19
N LEU A 39 -10.79 -16.69 -15.05
CA LEU A 39 -10.97 -15.98 -13.79
C LEU A 39 -12.30 -16.25 -13.07
N ASP A 40 -13.15 -17.14 -13.57
CA ASP A 40 -14.47 -17.42 -12.99
C ASP A 40 -14.69 -18.92 -12.67
N PRO A 41 -14.12 -19.43 -11.57
CA PRO A 41 -13.02 -18.92 -10.75
C PRO A 41 -11.62 -19.32 -11.29
N LEU A 42 -10.58 -18.65 -10.82
CA LEU A 42 -9.20 -19.12 -11.02
C LEU A 42 -8.82 -20.09 -9.89
N TYR A 43 -8.32 -21.25 -10.29
CA TYR A 43 -7.84 -22.28 -9.35
C TYR A 43 -6.32 -22.25 -9.23
N GLY A 44 -5.80 -22.36 -8.01
CA GLY A 44 -4.43 -22.77 -7.70
C GLY A 44 -4.33 -24.26 -7.42
N ASP A 45 -3.24 -24.68 -6.77
CA ASP A 45 -3.03 -26.10 -6.43
C ASP A 45 -4.01 -26.59 -5.36
N ASP A 46 -4.36 -25.75 -4.40
CA ASP A 46 -5.17 -26.08 -3.22
C ASP A 46 -6.64 -25.60 -3.33
N GLY A 47 -7.08 -25.16 -4.49
CA GLY A 47 -8.46 -24.72 -4.70
C GLY A 47 -8.58 -23.38 -5.43
N ALA A 48 -9.75 -22.75 -5.32
CA ALA A 48 -9.99 -21.45 -5.90
C ALA A 48 -9.19 -20.35 -5.19
N VAL A 49 -8.37 -19.62 -5.95
CA VAL A 49 -7.50 -18.54 -5.43
C VAL A 49 -7.98 -17.14 -5.82
N LEU A 50 -8.85 -17.05 -6.83
CA LEU A 50 -9.56 -15.84 -7.21
C LEU A 50 -10.98 -16.21 -7.63
N GLU A 51 -11.98 -15.58 -7.02
CA GLU A 51 -13.39 -15.87 -7.28
C GLU A 51 -14.15 -14.55 -7.48
N PRO A 52 -14.89 -14.38 -8.59
CA PRO A 52 -15.74 -13.21 -8.77
C PRO A 52 -16.89 -13.24 -7.75
N VAL A 53 -17.16 -12.09 -7.14
CA VAL A 53 -18.33 -11.90 -6.27
C VAL A 53 -19.49 -11.40 -7.13
N ASP A 54 -20.65 -12.07 -7.05
CA ASP A 54 -21.86 -11.77 -7.85
C ASP A 54 -21.65 -11.87 -9.38
N GLY A 55 -20.66 -12.71 -9.80
CA GLY A 55 -20.33 -12.93 -11.20
C GLY A 55 -19.32 -11.93 -11.77
N GLN A 56 -18.72 -12.34 -12.87
CA GLN A 56 -17.68 -11.57 -13.54
C GLN A 56 -18.29 -10.47 -14.42
N ALA A 57 -17.82 -9.23 -14.26
CA ALA A 57 -18.28 -8.10 -15.02
C ALA A 57 -17.23 -7.00 -15.13
N ARG A 58 -17.29 -6.28 -16.23
CA ARG A 58 -16.61 -4.99 -16.43
C ARG A 58 -17.68 -3.90 -16.49
N ARG A 59 -17.40 -2.81 -15.83
CA ARG A 59 -18.31 -1.65 -15.77
C ARG A 59 -17.62 -0.42 -16.31
N THR A 60 -18.40 0.52 -16.82
CA THR A 60 -17.91 1.79 -17.35
C THR A 60 -18.85 2.91 -16.98
N GLY A 61 -18.32 4.12 -16.91
CA GLY A 61 -19.13 5.32 -16.71
C GLY A 61 -18.41 6.60 -17.10
N PRO A 62 -19.18 7.60 -17.60
CA PRO A 62 -18.64 8.90 -17.95
C PRO A 62 -17.98 9.58 -16.74
N ILE A 63 -16.76 10.06 -16.90
CA ILE A 63 -15.98 10.66 -15.82
C ILE A 63 -16.68 11.85 -15.20
N ASP A 64 -17.25 12.71 -16.03
CA ASP A 64 -17.94 13.91 -15.57
C ASP A 64 -19.17 13.59 -14.71
N GLU A 65 -19.92 12.54 -15.05
CA GLU A 65 -21.06 12.08 -14.27
C GLU A 65 -20.64 11.43 -12.96
N LEU A 66 -19.59 10.61 -13.01
CA LEU A 66 -19.04 9.94 -11.83
C LEU A 66 -18.47 10.94 -10.82
N ALA A 67 -17.79 11.98 -11.30
CA ALA A 67 -17.21 13.04 -10.46
C ALA A 67 -18.27 13.91 -9.76
N LEU A 68 -19.47 13.96 -10.30
CA LEU A 68 -20.59 14.76 -9.77
C LEU A 68 -21.56 13.94 -8.91
N GLN A 69 -21.26 12.68 -8.62
CA GLN A 69 -22.12 11.85 -7.78
C GLN A 69 -22.28 12.44 -6.37
N PRO A 70 -23.45 12.30 -5.76
CA PRO A 70 -23.66 12.70 -4.38
C PRO A 70 -22.68 11.99 -3.45
N GLN A 71 -22.24 12.70 -2.41
CA GLN A 71 -21.40 12.14 -1.36
C GLN A 71 -22.09 10.93 -0.72
N ILE A 72 -21.35 9.81 -0.61
CA ILE A 72 -21.88 8.53 -0.11
C ILE A 72 -21.70 8.44 1.42
N PHE A 73 -20.55 8.92 1.92
CA PHE A 73 -20.20 8.92 3.33
C PHE A 73 -20.19 10.35 3.84
N GLU A 74 -20.76 10.61 5.02
CA GLU A 74 -20.76 11.94 5.63
C GLU A 74 -19.36 12.37 6.03
N SER A 75 -18.54 11.39 6.47
CA SER A 75 -17.13 11.58 6.80
C SER A 75 -16.25 10.46 6.24
N VAL A 76 -15.07 10.83 5.77
CA VAL A 76 -14.05 9.86 5.33
C VAL A 76 -12.71 10.23 5.94
N HIS A 77 -12.06 9.26 6.53
CA HIS A 77 -10.73 9.41 7.11
C HIS A 77 -9.69 8.68 6.28
N GLY A 78 -8.53 9.29 6.07
CA GLY A 78 -7.39 8.68 5.40
C GLY A 78 -6.19 8.57 6.36
N VAL A 79 -5.44 7.47 6.29
CA VAL A 79 -4.20 7.28 7.05
C VAL A 79 -3.06 7.04 6.09
N ASP A 80 -1.93 7.70 6.36
CA ASP A 80 -0.68 7.52 5.63
C ASP A 80 0.51 7.74 6.56
N SER A 81 1.70 7.31 6.13
CA SER A 81 2.94 7.52 6.85
C SER A 81 4.04 8.16 6.01
N GLY A 82 4.91 8.89 6.68
CA GLY A 82 6.10 9.50 6.11
C GLY A 82 7.34 9.12 6.91
N THR A 83 8.53 9.32 6.33
CA THR A 83 9.75 8.82 6.95
C THR A 83 10.93 9.76 6.79
N ILE A 84 11.86 9.65 7.74
CA ILE A 84 13.26 10.05 7.58
C ILE A 84 14.06 8.77 7.46
N ASN A 85 14.75 8.62 6.34
CA ASN A 85 15.61 7.48 6.06
C ASN A 85 16.70 7.31 7.13
N PRO A 86 17.21 6.09 7.34
CA PRO A 86 18.26 5.79 8.29
C PRO A 86 19.42 6.77 8.17
N THR A 87 19.80 7.37 9.29
CA THR A 87 20.82 8.40 9.41
C THR A 87 21.88 7.96 10.41
N THR A 88 23.13 7.86 9.98
CA THR A 88 24.26 7.49 10.83
C THR A 88 24.80 8.71 11.57
N PHE A 89 25.07 8.56 12.86
CA PHE A 89 25.72 9.54 13.73
C PHE A 89 27.17 9.14 14.03
N LYS A 90 28.05 10.12 14.32
CA LYS A 90 29.48 9.87 14.58
C LYS A 90 29.77 9.04 15.83
N ASN A 91 28.80 8.93 16.75
CA ASN A 91 28.87 8.04 17.90
C ASN A 91 28.53 6.58 17.58
N GLY A 92 28.27 6.25 16.31
CA GLY A 92 27.97 4.90 15.84
C GLY A 92 26.48 4.55 15.83
N LEU A 93 25.61 5.43 16.31
CA LEU A 93 24.16 5.19 16.21
C LEU A 93 23.67 5.36 14.77
N LEU A 94 22.88 4.42 14.31
CA LEU A 94 22.05 4.55 13.10
C LEU A 94 20.60 4.69 13.57
N VAL A 95 19.89 5.71 13.09
CA VAL A 95 18.52 6.02 13.54
C VAL A 95 17.65 6.36 12.35
N ASP A 96 16.45 5.82 12.31
CA ASP A 96 15.39 6.27 11.40
C ASP A 96 14.16 6.76 12.17
N LEU A 97 13.25 7.39 11.46
CA LEU A 97 11.98 7.85 12.01
C LEU A 97 10.87 7.62 11.01
N ALA A 98 9.82 6.94 11.46
CA ALA A 98 8.52 6.86 10.80
C ALA A 98 7.51 7.75 11.53
N GLN A 99 6.64 8.44 10.79
CA GLN A 99 5.52 9.15 11.38
C GLN A 99 4.24 8.80 10.63
N ALA A 100 3.13 8.60 11.34
CA ALA A 100 1.82 8.44 10.75
C ALA A 100 0.91 9.62 11.08
N ALA A 101 0.01 9.92 10.16
CA ALA A 101 -0.99 10.96 10.28
C ALA A 101 -2.35 10.49 9.74
N MET A 102 -3.42 11.02 10.31
CA MET A 102 -4.77 10.83 9.81
C MET A 102 -5.34 12.14 9.30
N SER A 103 -6.03 12.08 8.17
CA SER A 103 -6.83 13.17 7.64
C SER A 103 -8.31 12.90 7.83
N ALA A 104 -9.13 13.94 7.79
CA ALA A 104 -10.59 13.84 7.73
C ALA A 104 -11.16 14.69 6.60
N THR A 105 -12.22 14.21 5.98
CA THR A 105 -13.06 14.97 5.04
C THR A 105 -14.51 14.75 5.46
N PRO A 106 -15.22 15.80 5.92
CA PRO A 106 -14.78 17.19 6.14
C PRO A 106 -13.60 17.34 7.09
N SER A 107 -12.83 18.41 6.94
CA SER A 107 -11.61 18.62 7.71
C SER A 107 -11.87 18.77 9.21
N SER A 108 -11.11 18.05 10.03
CA SER A 108 -11.07 18.14 11.48
C SER A 108 -9.65 18.50 11.93
N LEU A 109 -9.48 19.65 12.59
CA LEU A 109 -8.16 20.11 13.04
C LEU A 109 -7.57 19.20 14.11
N ASP A 110 -8.40 18.68 15.01
CA ASP A 110 -7.95 17.74 16.05
C ASP A 110 -7.41 16.46 15.46
N VAL A 111 -8.12 15.87 14.49
CA VAL A 111 -7.64 14.71 13.74
C VAL A 111 -6.33 15.01 13.00
N HIS A 112 -6.26 16.17 12.35
CA HIS A 112 -5.08 16.56 11.58
C HIS A 112 -3.86 16.87 12.46
N ARG A 113 -4.03 17.14 13.75
CA ARG A 113 -2.94 17.37 14.70
C ARG A 113 -2.33 16.07 15.22
N ASN A 114 -3.11 15.01 15.32
CA ASN A 114 -2.66 13.72 15.85
C ASN A 114 -1.50 13.14 15.04
N ARG A 115 -0.48 12.64 15.74
CA ARG A 115 0.71 11.99 15.13
C ARG A 115 1.14 10.79 15.96
N THR A 116 1.59 9.75 15.24
CA THR A 116 2.30 8.62 15.83
C THR A 116 3.71 8.56 15.25
N TYR A 117 4.71 8.38 16.10
CA TYR A 117 6.11 8.31 15.72
C TYR A 117 6.71 6.99 16.15
N ILE A 118 7.48 6.37 15.26
CA ILE A 118 8.35 5.24 15.57
C ILE A 118 9.78 5.67 15.28
N MET A 119 10.62 5.67 16.30
CA MET A 119 12.05 5.89 16.16
C MET A 119 12.75 4.54 16.23
N THR A 120 13.44 4.13 15.17
CA THR A 120 14.21 2.90 15.17
C THR A 120 15.68 3.20 15.40
N VAL A 121 16.27 2.51 16.36
CA VAL A 121 17.69 2.63 16.72
C VAL A 121 18.38 1.31 16.41
N TYR A 122 19.38 1.35 15.55
CA TYR A 122 20.20 0.20 15.15
C TYR A 122 21.53 0.25 15.89
N SER A 123 21.77 -0.69 16.76
CA SER A 123 23.03 -0.75 17.51
C SER A 123 23.26 -2.13 18.13
N ASN A 124 24.48 -2.64 18.03
CA ASN A 124 24.95 -3.81 18.78
C ASN A 124 25.61 -3.42 20.12
N ASP A 125 25.70 -2.14 20.43
CA ASP A 125 26.29 -1.67 21.67
C ASP A 125 25.34 -1.84 22.82
N VAL A 126 25.64 -2.77 23.72
CA VAL A 126 24.86 -3.05 24.94
C VAL A 126 24.82 -1.89 25.94
N SER A 127 25.64 -0.86 25.74
CA SER A 127 25.61 0.37 26.55
C SER A 127 24.55 1.37 26.09
N VAL A 128 23.93 1.15 24.94
CA VAL A 128 22.81 1.95 24.47
C VAL A 128 21.59 1.59 25.30
N ASP A 129 21.29 2.40 26.29
CA ASP A 129 20.08 2.31 27.06
C ASP A 129 18.97 3.09 26.33
N HIS A 130 18.01 2.39 25.79
CA HIS A 130 16.87 2.98 25.07
C HIS A 130 15.64 3.15 25.96
N GLY A 131 15.67 2.73 27.23
CA GLY A 131 14.75 3.13 28.33
C GLY A 131 13.24 3.10 28.12
N MET A 132 12.75 2.79 26.92
CA MET A 132 11.38 2.98 26.52
C MET A 132 10.90 1.88 25.56
N GLU A 133 10.49 0.75 26.11
CA GLU A 133 9.71 -0.25 25.36
C GLU A 133 8.25 0.16 25.20
N ASP A 134 7.78 1.15 25.98
CA ASP A 134 6.39 1.59 26.03
C ASP A 134 6.11 2.85 25.19
N TRP A 135 4.85 3.01 24.83
CA TRP A 135 4.35 4.20 24.17
C TRP A 135 4.42 5.42 25.07
N THR A 136 5.02 6.51 24.60
CA THR A 136 5.09 7.80 25.28
C THR A 136 4.14 8.79 24.62
N GLU A 137 3.33 9.48 25.42
CA GLU A 137 2.46 10.56 24.97
C GLU A 137 3.09 11.93 25.24
N PHE A 138 2.85 12.88 24.35
CA PHE A 138 3.27 14.28 24.45
C PHE A 138 2.28 15.19 23.71
N ASP A 139 2.48 16.52 23.79
CA ASP A 139 1.60 17.49 23.15
C ASP A 139 0.11 17.31 23.55
N ASP A 140 -0.16 17.17 24.85
CA ASP A 140 -1.50 16.97 25.42
C ASP A 140 -2.26 15.76 24.82
N GLY A 141 -1.52 14.69 24.44
CA GLY A 141 -2.07 13.47 23.86
C GLY A 141 -2.17 13.46 22.33
N TYR A 142 -1.85 14.57 21.66
CA TYR A 142 -1.82 14.63 20.19
C TYR A 142 -0.59 13.96 19.57
N GLY A 143 0.46 13.73 20.34
CA GLY A 143 1.66 13.03 19.91
C GLY A 143 1.86 11.73 20.67
N ARG A 144 2.15 10.63 19.98
CA ARG A 144 2.59 9.35 20.55
C ARG A 144 3.86 8.89 19.89
N ALA A 145 4.78 8.35 20.68
CA ALA A 145 6.04 7.84 20.17
C ALA A 145 6.41 6.52 20.84
N ARG A 146 7.11 5.67 20.08
CA ARG A 146 7.77 4.47 20.57
C ARG A 146 9.18 4.39 20.00
N VAL A 147 10.13 3.93 20.78
CA VAL A 147 11.47 3.57 20.30
C VAL A 147 11.49 2.06 20.04
N VAL A 148 11.98 1.68 18.87
CA VAL A 148 12.24 0.29 18.50
C VAL A 148 13.74 0.13 18.41
N HIS A 149 14.30 -0.82 19.14
CA HIS A 149 15.71 -1.16 19.06
C HIS A 149 15.90 -2.42 18.20
N THR A 150 16.96 -2.43 17.40
CA THR A 150 17.38 -3.58 16.62
C THR A 150 18.90 -3.64 16.56
N SER A 151 19.46 -4.81 16.32
CA SER A 151 20.89 -5.00 16.10
C SER A 151 21.37 -4.28 14.83
N ASP A 152 22.66 -4.09 14.67
CA ASP A 152 23.26 -3.66 13.40
C ASP A 152 22.92 -4.65 12.30
N LEU A 153 22.41 -4.15 11.19
CA LEU A 153 21.87 -4.94 10.10
C LEU A 153 22.59 -4.64 8.78
N ALA A 154 22.51 -5.58 7.86
CA ALA A 154 22.81 -5.28 6.46
C ALA A 154 21.75 -4.34 5.86
N ARG A 155 22.13 -3.53 4.86
CA ARG A 155 21.25 -2.51 4.27
C ARG A 155 19.89 -3.02 3.74
N ASP A 156 19.84 -4.24 3.30
CA ASP A 156 18.59 -4.87 2.85
C ASP A 156 17.68 -5.19 4.04
N GLN A 157 18.25 -5.59 5.17
CA GLN A 157 17.55 -5.84 6.44
C GLN A 157 17.09 -4.51 7.07
N GLU A 158 17.92 -3.46 7.05
CA GLU A 158 17.51 -2.11 7.49
C GLU A 158 16.23 -1.65 6.79
N ARG A 159 16.11 -1.91 5.48
CA ARG A 159 14.90 -1.56 4.72
C ARG A 159 13.66 -2.32 5.18
N VAL A 160 13.82 -3.56 5.63
CA VAL A 160 12.71 -4.36 6.16
C VAL A 160 12.25 -3.78 7.48
N VAL A 161 13.17 -3.55 8.42
CA VAL A 161 12.85 -2.97 9.74
C VAL A 161 12.24 -1.58 9.58
N HIS A 162 12.80 -0.76 8.69
CA HIS A 162 12.23 0.55 8.35
C HIS A 162 10.78 0.44 7.82
N GLY A 163 10.51 -0.54 6.94
CA GLY A 163 9.16 -0.81 6.46
C GLY A 163 8.21 -1.30 7.57
N LEU A 164 8.71 -2.11 8.50
CA LEU A 164 7.93 -2.53 9.68
C LEU A 164 7.60 -1.36 10.59
N ALA A 165 8.54 -0.44 10.81
CA ALA A 165 8.31 0.77 11.58
C ALA A 165 7.22 1.67 10.97
N LEU A 166 7.18 1.77 9.63
CA LEU A 166 6.10 2.45 8.91
C LEU A 166 4.74 1.78 9.15
N TYR A 167 4.66 0.47 8.96
CA TYR A 167 3.42 -0.29 9.22
C TYR A 167 2.97 -0.21 10.67
N LEU A 168 3.91 -0.23 11.64
CA LEU A 168 3.60 -0.07 13.05
C LEU A 168 3.03 1.33 13.32
N ALA A 169 3.64 2.38 12.77
CA ALA A 169 3.17 3.75 12.92
C ALA A 169 1.74 3.92 12.38
N GLU A 170 1.48 3.44 11.14
CA GLU A 170 0.16 3.53 10.51
C GLU A 170 -0.91 2.76 11.27
N SER A 171 -0.65 1.47 11.54
CA SER A 171 -1.64 0.60 12.17
C SER A 171 -1.96 1.03 13.60
N HIS A 172 -0.95 1.42 14.38
CA HIS A 172 -1.15 1.96 15.71
C HIS A 172 -1.91 3.29 15.69
N HIS A 173 -1.57 4.18 14.74
CA HIS A 173 -2.26 5.45 14.57
C HIS A 173 -3.73 5.25 14.22
N ALA A 174 -4.03 4.33 13.29
CA ALA A 174 -5.39 3.99 12.89
C ALA A 174 -6.20 3.39 14.06
N LEU A 175 -5.62 2.44 14.82
CA LEU A 175 -6.27 1.84 15.99
C LEU A 175 -6.56 2.84 17.08
N ASN A 176 -5.57 3.69 17.41
CA ASN A 176 -5.70 4.68 18.48
C ASN A 176 -6.75 5.75 18.17
N ASN A 177 -7.00 6.00 16.89
CA ASN A 177 -7.99 6.96 16.41
C ASN A 177 -9.24 6.28 15.83
N ALA A 178 -9.42 4.97 16.02
CA ALA A 178 -10.55 4.24 15.43
C ALA A 178 -11.92 4.80 15.87
N ASP A 179 -12.04 5.27 17.10
CA ASP A 179 -13.31 5.72 17.68
C ASP A 179 -13.83 7.04 17.10
N ILE A 180 -12.96 7.84 16.48
CA ILE A 180 -13.34 9.10 15.83
C ILE A 180 -13.72 8.92 14.34
N VAL A 181 -13.56 7.71 13.79
CA VAL A 181 -13.95 7.40 12.41
C VAL A 181 -15.39 6.92 12.40
N ASP A 182 -16.31 7.72 11.90
CA ASP A 182 -17.74 7.39 11.97
C ASP A 182 -18.25 6.61 10.76
N ASP A 183 -17.75 6.88 9.53
CA ASP A 183 -18.36 6.31 8.31
C ASP A 183 -17.41 5.47 7.46
N LEU A 184 -16.15 5.90 7.24
CA LEU A 184 -15.19 5.18 6.40
C LEU A 184 -13.75 5.50 6.80
N LEU A 185 -12.92 4.45 6.96
CA LEU A 185 -11.46 4.56 7.04
C LEU A 185 -10.82 4.05 5.75
N VAL A 186 -9.85 4.81 5.25
CA VAL A 186 -9.06 4.48 4.05
C VAL A 186 -7.58 4.44 4.41
N LEU A 187 -6.96 3.29 4.23
CA LEU A 187 -5.51 3.13 4.35
C LEU A 187 -4.83 3.47 3.02
N ASP A 188 -3.74 4.23 3.05
CA ASP A 188 -2.92 4.46 1.86
C ASP A 188 -2.04 3.24 1.57
N GLY A 189 -2.59 2.31 0.83
CA GLY A 189 -1.93 1.05 0.50
C GLY A 189 -2.86 -0.16 0.59
N PRO A 190 -2.28 -1.36 0.66
CA PRO A 190 -3.06 -2.57 0.81
C PRO A 190 -3.69 -2.67 2.20
N LEU A 191 -4.78 -3.44 2.28
CA LEU A 191 -5.50 -3.69 3.53
C LEU A 191 -4.62 -4.29 4.64
N TYR A 192 -3.63 -5.09 4.27
CA TYR A 192 -2.69 -5.75 5.17
C TYR A 192 -1.24 -5.45 4.78
N PRO A 193 -0.28 -5.60 5.70
CA PRO A 193 1.15 -5.37 5.46
C PRO A 193 1.76 -6.53 4.64
N LYS A 194 1.32 -6.70 3.38
CA LYS A 194 1.63 -7.85 2.52
C LYS A 194 3.12 -8.08 2.27
N GLN A 195 3.93 -7.02 2.39
CA GLN A 195 5.38 -7.16 2.22
C GLN A 195 6.02 -7.97 3.35
N THR A 196 5.44 -7.97 4.55
CA THR A 196 5.95 -8.76 5.69
C THR A 196 6.02 -10.24 5.35
N VAL A 197 4.99 -10.78 4.69
CA VAL A 197 4.94 -12.17 4.23
C VAL A 197 6.09 -12.48 3.29
N HIS A 198 6.37 -11.61 2.33
CA HIS A 198 7.46 -11.80 1.37
C HIS A 198 8.84 -11.71 2.02
N TRP A 199 8.98 -10.98 3.12
CA TRP A 199 10.24 -10.88 3.85
C TRP A 199 10.50 -12.15 4.65
N LEU A 200 9.48 -12.71 5.29
CA LEU A 200 9.56 -13.97 6.02
C LEU A 200 9.97 -15.14 5.10
N ASP A 201 9.44 -15.20 3.89
CA ASP A 201 9.77 -16.25 2.92
C ASP A 201 11.20 -16.18 2.38
N ARG A 202 11.82 -14.99 2.33
CA ARG A 202 13.08 -14.78 1.62
C ARG A 202 14.34 -14.96 2.46
N HIS A 203 14.25 -14.81 3.76
CA HIS A 203 15.43 -14.71 4.63
C HIS A 203 15.19 -15.42 5.97
N GLY A 204 15.73 -16.62 6.15
CA GLY A 204 15.68 -17.31 7.44
C GLY A 204 16.27 -16.48 8.59
N THR A 205 17.28 -15.65 8.30
CA THR A 205 17.87 -14.66 9.25
C THR A 205 16.91 -13.51 9.58
N LEU A 206 16.03 -13.13 8.66
CA LEU A 206 14.98 -12.13 8.93
C LEU A 206 13.86 -12.67 9.80
N ALA A 207 13.55 -13.97 9.66
CA ALA A 207 12.63 -14.64 10.55
C ALA A 207 13.17 -14.64 11.99
N ASP A 208 14.48 -14.90 12.18
CA ASP A 208 15.13 -14.85 13.49
C ASP A 208 15.15 -13.42 14.07
N LEU A 209 15.37 -12.42 13.23
CA LEU A 209 15.44 -11.01 13.62
C LEU A 209 14.08 -10.45 14.00
N VAL A 210 13.06 -10.92 13.32
CA VAL A 210 11.66 -10.58 13.48
C VAL A 210 11.05 -11.33 14.65
N SER A 211 11.51 -12.56 14.95
CA SER A 211 11.04 -13.35 16.09
C SER A 211 11.60 -12.88 17.42
N GLU A 212 12.75 -12.18 17.42
CA GLU A 212 13.37 -11.68 18.67
C GLU A 212 12.73 -10.40 19.22
N ASP A 213 12.09 -9.54 18.35
CA ASP A 213 11.61 -8.21 18.76
C ASP A 213 10.08 -8.04 18.77
N ASP A 214 9.27 -9.05 18.63
CA ASP A 214 7.78 -8.99 18.57
C ASP A 214 7.21 -7.98 17.56
N LEU A 215 8.07 -7.31 16.78
CA LEU A 215 7.69 -6.19 15.91
C LEU A 215 6.75 -6.60 14.79
N VAL A 216 7.02 -7.76 14.16
CA VAL A 216 6.15 -8.27 13.10
C VAL A 216 4.82 -8.73 13.66
N GLU A 217 4.86 -9.42 14.80
CA GLU A 217 3.65 -9.86 15.51
C GLU A 217 2.80 -8.63 15.87
N ALA A 218 3.41 -7.58 16.44
CA ALA A 218 2.72 -6.33 16.78
C ALA A 218 2.11 -5.64 15.54
N VAL A 219 2.84 -5.59 14.41
CA VAL A 219 2.33 -5.03 13.17
C VAL A 219 1.13 -5.83 12.67
N VAL A 220 1.25 -7.15 12.58
CA VAL A 220 0.17 -8.00 12.08
C VAL A 220 -1.03 -7.96 13.02
N ALA A 221 -0.81 -8.06 14.34
CA ALA A 221 -1.86 -7.94 15.35
C ALA A 221 -2.64 -6.64 15.20
N ASN A 222 -1.95 -5.51 15.02
CA ASN A 222 -2.60 -4.23 14.84
C ASN A 222 -3.53 -4.21 13.62
N TYR A 223 -3.12 -4.75 12.46
CA TYR A 223 -3.98 -4.80 11.27
C TYR A 223 -5.18 -5.73 11.46
N LEU A 224 -5.01 -6.89 12.12
CA LEU A 224 -6.12 -7.79 12.41
C LEU A 224 -7.10 -7.15 13.41
N HIS A 225 -6.60 -6.57 14.50
CA HIS A 225 -7.41 -5.84 15.48
C HIS A 225 -8.11 -4.63 14.87
N LEU A 226 -7.47 -3.95 13.91
CA LEU A 226 -8.11 -2.86 13.17
C LEU A 226 -9.35 -3.36 12.43
N VAL A 227 -9.25 -4.48 11.70
CA VAL A 227 -10.40 -5.11 11.04
C VAL A 227 -11.48 -5.46 12.06
N GLU A 228 -11.12 -6.13 13.16
CA GLU A 228 -12.04 -6.50 14.25
C GLU A 228 -12.77 -5.28 14.84
N ARG A 229 -12.01 -4.24 15.19
CA ARG A 229 -12.55 -3.01 15.76
C ARG A 229 -13.56 -2.33 14.83
N PHE A 230 -13.25 -2.26 13.54
CA PHE A 230 -14.13 -1.66 12.55
C PHE A 230 -15.36 -2.53 12.25
N VAL A 231 -15.21 -3.86 12.25
CA VAL A 231 -16.34 -4.80 12.13
C VAL A 231 -17.29 -4.66 13.30
N ASP A 232 -16.79 -4.61 14.54
CA ASP A 232 -17.61 -4.44 15.74
C ASP A 232 -18.41 -3.13 15.72
N ARG A 233 -17.82 -2.07 15.16
CA ARG A 233 -18.47 -0.76 15.00
C ARG A 233 -19.39 -0.68 13.78
N GLY A 234 -19.33 -1.64 12.86
CA GLY A 234 -20.06 -1.61 11.60
C GLY A 234 -19.58 -0.52 10.62
N VAL A 235 -18.41 0.06 10.83
CA VAL A 235 -17.80 1.10 10.00
C VAL A 235 -16.85 0.44 9.00
N PRO A 236 -17.01 0.67 7.68
CA PRO A 236 -16.12 0.06 6.68
C PRO A 236 -14.67 0.57 6.78
N LEU A 237 -13.75 -0.36 6.48
CA LEU A 237 -12.31 -0.13 6.36
C LEU A 237 -11.88 -0.59 4.99
N VAL A 238 -11.14 0.24 4.23
CA VAL A 238 -10.61 -0.12 2.91
C VAL A 238 -9.13 0.18 2.79
N GLY A 239 -8.42 -0.65 2.02
CA GLY A 239 -7.10 -0.34 1.50
C GLY A 239 -7.22 0.26 0.09
N PHE A 240 -6.56 1.39 -0.17
CA PHE A 240 -6.52 2.02 -1.48
C PHE A 240 -5.11 1.99 -2.07
N VAL A 241 -4.86 1.06 -2.99
CA VAL A 241 -3.52 0.82 -3.58
C VAL A 241 -3.35 1.66 -4.83
N LYS A 242 -2.53 2.71 -4.75
CA LYS A 242 -2.25 3.67 -5.84
C LYS A 242 -1.42 3.07 -6.98
N SER A 243 -0.58 2.08 -6.68
CA SER A 243 0.34 1.47 -7.65
C SER A 243 0.48 -0.02 -7.37
N PRO A 244 -0.49 -0.85 -7.80
CA PRO A 244 -0.46 -2.28 -7.55
C PRO A 244 0.75 -2.94 -8.25
N GLN A 245 1.63 -3.58 -7.49
CA GLN A 245 2.85 -4.25 -7.99
C GLN A 245 2.79 -5.77 -7.88
N SER A 246 1.63 -6.33 -7.49
CA SER A 246 1.44 -7.77 -7.38
C SER A 246 1.71 -8.49 -8.71
N GLN A 247 2.25 -9.69 -8.60
CA GLN A 247 2.46 -10.63 -9.69
C GLN A 247 1.79 -11.98 -9.40
N ALA A 248 0.98 -12.05 -8.34
CA ALA A 248 0.44 -13.32 -7.85
C ALA A 248 -0.53 -13.94 -8.86
N LEU A 249 -1.41 -13.14 -9.45
CA LEU A 249 -2.31 -13.57 -10.52
C LEU A 249 -1.51 -14.06 -11.74
N ILE A 250 -0.55 -13.28 -12.21
CA ILE A 250 0.26 -13.63 -13.39
C ILE A 250 1.06 -14.92 -13.16
N ARG A 251 1.60 -15.12 -11.96
CA ARG A 251 2.31 -16.36 -11.60
C ARG A 251 1.37 -17.56 -11.63
N THR A 252 0.20 -17.47 -11.00
CA THR A 252 -0.79 -18.56 -11.00
C THR A 252 -1.25 -18.89 -12.41
N LEU A 253 -1.50 -17.91 -13.27
CA LEU A 253 -1.86 -18.15 -14.68
C LEU A 253 -0.73 -18.86 -15.44
N ARG A 254 0.52 -18.45 -15.21
CA ARG A 254 1.71 -19.04 -15.83
C ARG A 254 1.93 -20.49 -15.38
N ASP A 255 1.77 -20.75 -14.08
CA ASP A 255 1.89 -22.11 -13.51
C ASP A 255 0.83 -23.06 -14.11
N ARG A 256 -0.30 -22.52 -14.53
CA ARG A 256 -1.34 -23.25 -15.28
C ARG A 256 -1.09 -23.34 -16.79
N GLY A 257 0.04 -22.84 -17.27
CA GLY A 257 0.42 -22.89 -18.69
C GLY A 257 -0.32 -21.89 -19.59
N LEU A 258 -0.97 -20.87 -19.00
CA LEU A 258 -1.63 -19.82 -19.78
C LEU A 258 -0.62 -18.76 -20.24
N PRO A 259 -0.81 -18.16 -21.43
CA PRO A 259 0.05 -17.08 -21.90
C PRO A 259 -0.09 -15.86 -20.99
N THR A 260 1.05 -15.34 -20.51
CA THR A 260 1.11 -14.18 -19.59
C THR A 260 2.19 -13.21 -20.03
N PRO A 261 1.92 -12.38 -21.06
CA PRO A 261 2.91 -11.42 -21.57
C PRO A 261 3.14 -10.23 -20.63
N TRP A 262 2.38 -10.10 -19.54
CA TRP A 262 2.46 -8.97 -18.62
C TRP A 262 3.42 -9.24 -17.45
N ALA A 263 4.05 -8.15 -16.99
CA ALA A 263 4.97 -8.22 -15.84
C ALA A 263 4.26 -8.18 -14.48
N THR A 264 3.07 -7.56 -14.41
CA THR A 264 2.30 -7.37 -13.17
C THR A 264 0.82 -7.64 -13.41
N ASP A 265 0.10 -7.92 -12.32
CA ASP A 265 -1.35 -8.09 -12.32
C ASP A 265 -2.05 -6.80 -12.81
N ALA A 266 -1.50 -5.63 -12.43
CA ALA A 266 -1.99 -4.33 -12.89
C ALA A 266 -1.89 -4.16 -14.41
N ALA A 267 -0.80 -4.62 -15.03
CA ALA A 267 -0.64 -4.55 -16.47
C ALA A 267 -1.68 -5.41 -17.20
N PHE A 268 -2.03 -6.58 -16.67
CA PHE A 268 -3.11 -7.42 -17.17
C PHE A 268 -4.47 -6.71 -17.06
N PHE A 269 -4.85 -6.24 -15.87
CA PHE A 269 -6.14 -5.57 -15.67
C PHE A 269 -6.27 -4.29 -16.49
N ALA A 270 -5.17 -3.54 -16.69
CA ALA A 270 -5.18 -2.37 -17.55
C ALA A 270 -5.53 -2.75 -19.01
N ARG A 271 -5.04 -3.88 -19.53
CA ARG A 271 -5.41 -4.36 -20.88
C ARG A 271 -6.88 -4.79 -20.96
N VAL A 272 -7.39 -5.46 -19.92
CA VAL A 272 -8.79 -5.88 -19.85
C VAL A 272 -9.75 -4.68 -19.76
N LEU A 273 -9.34 -3.61 -19.07
CA LEU A 273 -10.19 -2.45 -18.81
C LEU A 273 -10.01 -1.30 -19.81
N GLU A 274 -8.89 -1.26 -20.56
CA GLU A 274 -8.65 -0.23 -21.56
C GLU A 274 -9.69 -0.32 -22.68
N ARG A 275 -10.54 0.69 -22.82
CA ARG A 275 -11.47 0.81 -23.94
C ARG A 275 -10.83 1.58 -25.08
N ARG A 276 -11.08 1.11 -26.29
CA ARG A 276 -10.63 1.77 -27.53
C ARG A 276 -11.78 1.82 -28.52
N GLU A 277 -11.80 2.88 -29.29
CA GLU A 277 -12.76 3.06 -30.36
C GLU A 277 -12.01 3.27 -31.68
N ARG A 278 -12.53 2.63 -32.72
CA ARG A 278 -11.95 2.75 -34.04
C ARG A 278 -12.62 3.91 -34.78
N GLU A 279 -11.85 4.96 -35.00
CA GLU A 279 -12.26 6.10 -35.79
C GLU A 279 -11.48 6.11 -37.12
N GLY A 280 -12.10 5.61 -38.18
CA GLY A 280 -11.43 5.38 -39.49
C GLY A 280 -10.36 4.31 -39.41
N ASP A 281 -9.11 4.67 -39.74
CA ASP A 281 -7.93 3.79 -39.66
C ASP A 281 -7.19 3.93 -38.31
N THR A 282 -7.67 4.77 -37.39
CA THR A 282 -7.03 5.03 -36.11
C THR A 282 -7.79 4.34 -34.98
N ASP A 283 -7.09 3.51 -34.23
CA ASP A 283 -7.58 2.91 -32.99
C ASP A 283 -7.17 3.79 -31.81
N ALA A 284 -8.11 4.53 -31.23
CA ALA A 284 -7.87 5.52 -30.19
C ALA A 284 -8.45 5.07 -28.84
N ARG A 285 -7.71 5.35 -27.75
CA ARG A 285 -8.15 5.12 -26.39
C ARG A 285 -9.32 6.05 -26.04
N VAL A 286 -10.41 5.50 -25.50
CA VAL A 286 -11.51 6.26 -24.90
C VAL A 286 -10.99 6.89 -23.61
N ARG A 287 -11.05 8.21 -23.47
CA ARG A 287 -10.44 8.97 -22.36
C ARG A 287 -11.43 9.63 -21.43
N ASP A 288 -12.69 9.61 -21.74
CA ASP A 288 -13.79 10.27 -21.03
C ASP A 288 -14.62 9.33 -20.14
N GLU A 289 -14.24 8.04 -20.11
CA GLU A 289 -14.90 7.04 -19.28
C GLU A 289 -13.92 6.31 -18.38
N LEU A 290 -14.22 6.20 -17.08
CA LEU A 290 -13.57 5.21 -16.21
C LEU A 290 -14.12 3.82 -16.50
N THR A 291 -13.27 2.84 -16.29
CA THR A 291 -13.66 1.42 -16.33
C THR A 291 -13.20 0.72 -15.06
N TRP A 292 -14.00 -0.25 -14.58
CA TRP A 292 -13.68 -1.01 -13.39
C TRP A 292 -14.25 -2.43 -13.44
N THR A 293 -13.67 -3.33 -12.62
CA THR A 293 -14.12 -4.72 -12.54
C THR A 293 -15.25 -4.88 -11.52
N ASN A 294 -15.90 -6.05 -11.55
CA ASN A 294 -16.60 -6.58 -10.38
C ASN A 294 -15.63 -6.79 -9.20
N TRP A 295 -16.18 -7.06 -8.03
CA TRP A 295 -15.42 -7.51 -6.86
C TRP A 295 -14.94 -8.94 -7.03
N PHE A 296 -13.69 -9.21 -6.59
CA PHE A 296 -13.09 -10.53 -6.54
C PHE A 296 -12.68 -10.84 -5.11
N ARG A 297 -12.98 -12.05 -4.65
CA ARG A 297 -12.40 -12.63 -3.44
C ARG A 297 -11.03 -13.21 -3.81
N SER A 298 -10.00 -12.86 -3.06
CA SER A 298 -8.61 -13.21 -3.37
C SER A 298 -7.95 -13.99 -2.25
N ARG A 299 -7.32 -15.09 -2.64
CA ARG A 299 -6.38 -15.88 -1.82
C ARG A 299 -5.02 -15.97 -2.52
N LEU A 300 -4.75 -15.03 -3.43
CA LEU A 300 -3.54 -14.99 -4.21
C LEU A 300 -2.35 -14.49 -3.37
N GLY A 301 -1.26 -15.27 -3.30
CA GLY A 301 -0.05 -14.87 -2.60
C GLY A 301 -0.32 -14.42 -1.16
N ALA A 302 0.12 -13.21 -0.79
CA ALA A 302 -0.05 -12.69 0.57
C ALA A 302 -1.52 -12.54 1.00
N ASP A 303 -2.47 -12.38 0.07
CA ASP A 303 -3.91 -12.34 0.40
C ASP A 303 -4.34 -13.68 1.03
N GLY A 304 -3.79 -14.80 0.56
CA GLY A 304 -4.04 -16.13 1.11
C GLY A 304 -3.53 -16.30 2.54
N VAL A 305 -2.39 -15.70 2.88
CA VAL A 305 -1.81 -15.79 4.22
C VAL A 305 -2.70 -15.09 5.26
N PHE A 306 -3.16 -13.87 4.98
CA PHE A 306 -4.03 -13.13 5.90
C PHE A 306 -5.43 -13.72 6.01
N GLY A 307 -5.99 -14.23 4.91
CA GLY A 307 -7.29 -14.93 4.87
C GLY A 307 -7.19 -16.46 5.04
N GLY A 308 -6.00 -17.03 5.11
CA GLY A 308 -5.76 -18.47 5.09
C GLY A 308 -5.84 -19.17 6.45
N ALA A 309 -5.85 -20.53 6.42
CA ALA A 309 -5.94 -21.40 7.59
C ALA A 309 -4.63 -21.47 8.38
N ASP A 310 -3.53 -21.06 7.81
CA ASP A 310 -2.23 -21.26 8.40
C ASP A 310 -1.91 -20.18 9.42
N GLN A 311 -1.59 -20.65 10.64
CA GLN A 311 -1.20 -19.82 11.79
C GLN A 311 0.22 -19.24 11.63
N GLU A 312 0.74 -19.15 10.41
CA GLU A 312 2.10 -18.63 10.16
C GLU A 312 2.32 -17.20 10.64
N VAL A 313 1.24 -16.50 11.00
CA VAL A 313 1.31 -15.11 11.48
C VAL A 313 1.38 -15.03 13.00
N GLY A 314 1.17 -16.13 13.74
CA GLY A 314 1.32 -16.21 15.20
C GLY A 314 0.31 -15.42 16.04
N VAL A 315 -0.67 -14.74 15.41
CA VAL A 315 -1.61 -13.82 16.07
C VAL A 315 -3.00 -14.46 16.17
N ASP A 316 -3.60 -14.38 17.36
CA ASP A 316 -4.98 -14.80 17.59
C ASP A 316 -5.96 -13.90 16.84
N ARG A 317 -7.02 -14.49 16.29
CA ARG A 317 -8.08 -13.79 15.53
C ARG A 317 -9.39 -13.81 16.31
N GLY A 318 -10.00 -12.65 16.50
CA GLY A 318 -11.29 -12.49 17.17
C GLY A 318 -12.49 -12.85 16.29
N LEU A 319 -12.34 -12.84 14.96
CA LEU A 319 -13.37 -13.19 13.98
C LEU A 319 -13.08 -14.53 13.32
N ALA A 320 -14.09 -15.10 12.64
CA ALA A 320 -13.89 -16.24 11.76
C ALA A 320 -12.85 -15.90 10.67
N GLN A 321 -12.00 -16.84 10.36
CA GLN A 321 -10.89 -16.65 9.42
C GLN A 321 -11.32 -16.08 8.07
N SER A 322 -12.43 -16.58 7.50
CA SER A 322 -12.97 -16.06 6.24
C SER A 322 -13.34 -14.58 6.29
N ALA A 323 -13.54 -14.00 7.47
CA ALA A 323 -13.85 -12.59 7.65
C ALA A 323 -12.69 -11.66 7.24
N TYR A 324 -11.44 -12.17 7.35
CA TYR A 324 -10.23 -11.43 7.01
C TYR A 324 -9.81 -11.56 5.54
N GLU A 325 -10.44 -12.47 4.77
CA GLU A 325 -10.11 -12.61 3.35
C GLU A 325 -10.22 -11.28 2.61
N VAL A 326 -9.31 -11.07 1.68
CA VAL A 326 -9.29 -9.85 0.87
C VAL A 326 -10.33 -9.97 -0.25
N VAL A 327 -11.22 -9.00 -0.32
CA VAL A 327 -12.12 -8.81 -1.47
C VAL A 327 -11.76 -7.49 -2.14
N PHE A 328 -11.52 -7.49 -3.45
CA PHE A 328 -11.04 -6.31 -4.14
C PHE A 328 -11.73 -6.08 -5.48
N PHE A 329 -11.66 -4.85 -5.96
CA PHE A 329 -11.89 -4.51 -7.36
C PHE A 329 -10.83 -3.53 -7.85
N VAL A 330 -10.72 -3.37 -9.17
CA VAL A 330 -9.75 -2.45 -9.77
C VAL A 330 -10.45 -1.41 -10.62
N ILE A 331 -9.90 -0.18 -10.62
CA ILE A 331 -10.38 0.97 -11.39
C ILE A 331 -9.26 1.38 -12.33
N TYR A 332 -9.58 1.55 -13.61
CA TYR A 332 -8.64 2.07 -14.62
C TYR A 332 -9.05 3.49 -15.02
N ASP A 333 -8.10 4.42 -14.88
CA ASP A 333 -8.25 5.80 -15.33
C ASP A 333 -7.49 6.02 -16.65
N PRO A 334 -8.19 6.12 -17.79
CA PRO A 334 -7.55 6.27 -19.09
C PRO A 334 -6.90 7.65 -19.29
N ARG A 335 -7.22 8.66 -18.46
CA ARG A 335 -6.64 10.01 -18.54
C ARG A 335 -5.15 9.99 -18.19
N THR A 336 -4.78 9.14 -17.22
CA THR A 336 -3.44 9.02 -16.66
C THR A 336 -2.78 7.69 -16.97
N ASP A 337 -3.52 6.73 -17.55
CA ASP A 337 -3.09 5.34 -17.77
C ASP A 337 -2.73 4.63 -16.45
N LEU A 338 -3.46 4.94 -15.39
CA LEU A 338 -3.24 4.39 -14.05
C LEU A 338 -4.35 3.42 -13.67
N LEU A 339 -3.94 2.43 -12.88
CA LEU A 339 -4.84 1.46 -12.29
C LEU A 339 -4.75 1.54 -10.77
N PHE A 340 -5.91 1.61 -10.13
CA PHE A 340 -6.07 1.62 -8.68
C PHE A 340 -6.73 0.32 -8.24
N LYS A 341 -6.32 -0.21 -7.08
CA LYS A 341 -6.94 -1.39 -6.47
C LYS A 341 -7.54 -0.99 -5.14
N VAL A 342 -8.80 -1.33 -4.92
CA VAL A 342 -9.53 -1.11 -3.68
C VAL A 342 -9.75 -2.44 -3.00
N GLU A 343 -9.30 -2.58 -1.76
CA GLU A 343 -9.36 -3.81 -0.98
C GLU A 343 -10.29 -3.63 0.22
N LEU A 344 -11.11 -4.64 0.49
CA LEU A 344 -12.11 -4.65 1.55
C LEU A 344 -12.03 -5.99 2.29
N PRO A 345 -12.10 -6.05 3.64
CA PRO A 345 -12.24 -7.32 4.35
C PRO A 345 -13.54 -8.02 3.97
N ALA A 346 -13.50 -9.35 3.83
CA ALA A 346 -14.69 -10.13 3.48
C ALA A 346 -15.84 -9.92 4.47
N ALA A 347 -15.57 -9.68 5.74
CA ALA A 347 -16.58 -9.34 6.74
C ALA A 347 -17.49 -8.17 6.33
N PHE A 348 -16.97 -7.19 5.61
CA PHE A 348 -17.75 -6.10 5.03
C PHE A 348 -18.25 -6.44 3.65
N ALA A 349 -17.44 -7.15 2.86
CA ALA A 349 -17.76 -7.45 1.46
C ALA A 349 -18.92 -8.44 1.29
N GLU A 350 -19.32 -9.18 2.31
CA GLU A 350 -20.51 -10.04 2.28
C GLU A 350 -21.80 -9.23 2.14
N ARG A 351 -21.82 -7.97 2.56
CA ARG A 351 -22.97 -7.07 2.45
C ARG A 351 -22.93 -6.30 1.13
N GLU A 352 -23.86 -6.60 0.23
CA GLU A 352 -23.92 -5.99 -1.10
C GLU A 352 -24.03 -4.46 -1.04
N GLU A 353 -24.81 -3.94 -0.10
CA GLU A 353 -24.97 -2.49 0.09
C GLU A 353 -23.65 -1.80 0.43
N VAL A 354 -22.78 -2.45 1.22
CA VAL A 354 -21.44 -1.91 1.56
C VAL A 354 -20.54 -1.96 0.33
N ARG A 355 -20.51 -3.08 -0.40
CA ARG A 355 -19.72 -3.17 -1.64
C ARG A 355 -20.13 -2.08 -2.64
N ARG A 356 -21.43 -1.87 -2.84
CA ARG A 356 -21.95 -0.83 -3.74
C ARG A 356 -21.60 0.58 -3.28
N ALA A 357 -21.68 0.84 -1.98
CA ALA A 357 -21.32 2.15 -1.41
C ALA A 357 -19.84 2.46 -1.63
N ILE A 358 -18.96 1.50 -1.29
CA ILE A 358 -17.51 1.64 -1.48
C ILE A 358 -17.14 1.76 -2.96
N GLU A 359 -17.74 0.94 -3.85
CA GLU A 359 -17.49 1.00 -5.29
C GLU A 359 -17.84 2.39 -5.85
N ARG A 360 -19.06 2.88 -5.56
CA ARG A 360 -19.50 4.19 -6.01
C ARG A 360 -18.61 5.31 -5.47
N TRP A 361 -18.28 5.26 -4.19
CA TRP A 361 -17.40 6.24 -3.55
C TRP A 361 -16.01 6.24 -4.22
N ALA A 362 -15.35 5.10 -4.34
CA ALA A 362 -13.99 5.02 -4.87
C ALA A 362 -13.92 5.44 -6.34
N VAL A 363 -14.88 5.00 -7.17
CA VAL A 363 -14.97 5.41 -8.57
C VAL A 363 -15.22 6.91 -8.70
N GLY A 364 -16.09 7.48 -7.87
CA GLY A 364 -16.35 8.92 -7.81
C GLY A 364 -15.12 9.74 -7.40
N GLU A 365 -14.38 9.28 -6.39
CA GLU A 365 -13.13 9.93 -5.95
C GLU A 365 -12.06 9.89 -7.06
N VAL A 366 -11.84 8.74 -7.71
CA VAL A 366 -10.89 8.64 -8.82
C VAL A 366 -11.30 9.56 -9.98
N ALA A 367 -12.59 9.62 -10.30
CA ALA A 367 -13.12 10.52 -11.33
C ALA A 367 -12.83 11.99 -11.02
N ALA A 368 -13.10 12.40 -9.78
CA ALA A 368 -12.94 13.78 -9.32
C ALA A 368 -11.48 14.19 -9.14
N GLN A 369 -10.65 13.33 -8.50
CA GLN A 369 -9.30 13.68 -8.10
C GLN A 369 -8.24 13.40 -9.19
N ARG A 370 -8.53 12.58 -10.20
CA ARG A 370 -7.54 12.05 -11.16
C ARG A 370 -6.39 11.30 -10.49
N GLY A 371 -6.67 10.67 -9.37
CA GLY A 371 -5.67 10.06 -8.50
C GLY A 371 -6.31 9.39 -7.29
N PRO A 372 -5.57 9.26 -6.18
CA PRO A 372 -6.10 8.69 -4.95
C PRO A 372 -7.20 9.58 -4.36
N PRO A 373 -8.07 8.99 -3.51
CA PRO A 373 -9.11 9.73 -2.79
C PRO A 373 -8.55 10.93 -2.01
N LEU A 374 -9.33 12.01 -1.93
CA LEU A 374 -8.91 13.23 -1.25
C LEU A 374 -8.43 13.00 0.20
N PRO A 375 -9.06 12.15 1.04
CA PRO A 375 -8.56 11.89 2.39
C PRO A 375 -7.16 11.25 2.38
N VAL A 376 -6.88 10.34 1.44
CA VAL A 376 -5.56 9.71 1.30
C VAL A 376 -4.50 10.72 0.88
N ALA A 377 -4.80 11.55 -0.13
CA ALA A 377 -3.89 12.60 -0.57
C ALA A 377 -3.58 13.62 0.55
N LYS A 378 -4.56 13.96 1.37
CA LYS A 378 -4.37 14.83 2.54
C LYS A 378 -3.55 14.15 3.64
N ALA A 379 -3.74 12.84 3.88
CA ALA A 379 -2.94 12.11 4.84
C ALA A 379 -1.47 12.06 4.43
N ASP A 380 -1.17 11.81 3.15
CA ASP A 380 0.19 11.89 2.59
C ASP A 380 0.82 13.28 2.82
N GLU A 381 0.06 14.35 2.59
CA GLU A 381 0.53 15.72 2.86
C GLU A 381 0.84 15.94 4.34
N LEU A 382 -0.02 15.46 5.25
CA LEU A 382 0.14 15.59 6.69
C LEU A 382 1.28 14.72 7.24
N ALA A 383 1.50 13.54 6.68
CA ALA A 383 2.57 12.62 7.07
C ALA A 383 3.93 13.01 6.48
N ARG A 384 3.94 13.82 5.43
CA ARG A 384 5.17 14.22 4.74
C ARG A 384 6.06 15.09 5.64
N ILE A 385 7.31 14.69 5.79
CA ILE A 385 8.35 15.46 6.47
C ILE A 385 9.16 16.19 5.39
N ASP A 386 9.03 17.52 5.31
CA ASP A 386 9.73 18.32 4.30
C ASP A 386 11.24 18.44 4.60
N ARG A 387 12.01 18.95 3.63
CA ARG A 387 13.47 19.11 3.76
C ARG A 387 13.87 20.05 4.91
N GLY A 388 13.06 21.06 5.22
CA GLY A 388 13.31 21.99 6.32
C GLY A 388 13.11 21.32 7.67
N GLN A 389 12.00 20.60 7.80
CA GLN A 389 11.67 19.79 8.99
C GLN A 389 12.71 18.69 9.22
N LYS A 390 13.14 17.97 8.18
CA LYS A 390 14.22 16.98 8.27
C LYS A 390 15.50 17.57 8.84
N ARG A 391 15.95 18.72 8.32
CA ARG A 391 17.16 19.41 8.81
C ARG A 391 17.02 19.87 10.27
N GLU A 392 15.88 20.43 10.64
CA GLU A 392 15.66 20.87 12.03
C GLU A 392 15.59 19.69 12.99
N LEU A 393 14.94 18.61 12.60
CA LEU A 393 14.90 17.39 13.41
C LEU A 393 16.29 16.77 13.56
N THR A 394 17.06 16.67 12.47
CA THR A 394 18.46 16.19 12.54
C THR A 394 19.28 16.99 13.53
N ARG A 395 19.21 18.34 13.51
CA ARG A 395 19.92 19.19 14.49
C ARG A 395 19.46 18.95 15.96
N ARG A 396 18.20 18.60 16.15
CA ARG A 396 17.69 18.26 17.50
C ARG A 396 18.18 16.90 17.96
N LEU A 397 18.25 15.92 17.05
CA LEU A 397 18.82 14.61 17.34
C LEU A 397 20.32 14.72 17.61
N GLU A 398 21.09 15.51 16.84
CA GLU A 398 22.52 15.80 17.11
C GLU A 398 22.72 16.35 18.53
N ARG A 399 21.86 17.26 18.97
CA ARG A 399 21.92 17.79 20.34
C ARG A 399 21.49 16.76 21.39
N GLY A 400 20.48 15.94 21.10
CA GLY A 400 20.01 14.91 22.00
C GLY A 400 20.99 13.77 22.21
N PHE A 401 21.73 13.40 21.14
CA PHE A 401 22.77 12.36 21.18
C PHE A 401 24.17 12.89 21.50
N ASP A 402 24.32 14.20 21.70
CA ASP A 402 25.60 14.89 21.92
C ASP A 402 26.66 14.52 20.87
N THR A 403 26.25 14.45 19.59
CA THR A 403 27.08 14.05 18.47
C THR A 403 26.55 14.61 17.16
N ASP A 404 27.40 14.78 16.15
CA ASP A 404 26.99 15.19 14.81
C ASP A 404 26.60 13.97 13.95
N VAL A 405 25.84 14.23 12.89
CA VAL A 405 25.61 13.25 11.81
C VAL A 405 26.92 12.92 11.14
N ASP A 406 27.12 11.64 10.85
CA ASP A 406 28.24 11.19 10.03
C ASP A 406 28.00 11.58 8.56
N THR A 407 28.74 12.57 8.09
CA THR A 407 28.66 13.10 6.72
C THR A 407 29.72 12.45 5.85
N ASN A 408 29.32 11.81 4.77
CA ASN A 408 30.24 11.37 3.73
C ASN A 408 30.17 12.30 2.51
N TYR A 409 31.22 12.24 1.67
CA TYR A 409 31.36 13.08 0.47
C TYR A 409 30.14 13.01 -0.48
N ASP A 410 29.53 11.84 -0.60
CA ASP A 410 28.38 11.65 -1.48
C ASP A 410 27.11 12.31 -0.94
N ARG A 411 26.91 12.30 0.38
CA ARG A 411 25.80 13.04 1.03
C ARG A 411 25.93 14.54 0.83
N GLU A 412 27.13 15.10 1.00
CA GLU A 412 27.32 16.54 0.77
C GLU A 412 27.12 16.93 -0.70
N ARG A 413 27.61 16.10 -1.64
CA ARG A 413 27.54 16.39 -3.07
C ARG A 413 26.19 16.20 -3.70
N TRP A 414 25.40 15.22 -3.25
CA TRP A 414 24.14 14.82 -3.88
C TRP A 414 22.91 15.23 -3.10
N GLY A 415 23.06 15.74 -1.86
CA GLY A 415 21.97 16.18 -1.00
C GLY A 415 20.98 15.06 -0.63
N ILE A 416 21.53 13.81 -0.51
CA ILE A 416 20.76 12.60 -0.20
C ILE A 416 20.70 12.44 1.31
#